data_8d94e0e054672b18b0f7444b30d78b51
#
_entry.id   8d94e0e054672b18b0f7444b30d78b51
#
_cell.length_a   1.000
_cell.length_b   1.000
_cell.length_c   1.000
_cell.angle_alpha   90.00
_cell.angle_beta   90.00
_cell.angle_gamma   90.00
#
_symmetry.space_group_name_H-M   'P 1'
#
loop_
_entity.id
_entity.type
_entity.pdbx_description
1 polymer ?
#
loop_
_entity_poly.entity_id
_entity_poly.type
_entity_poly.pdbx_seq_one_letter_code
_entity_poly.pdbx_strand_id
1 'polypeptide(L)'
;MVTVEDVWRAQRARGPATVLAIGTATPPNCVDQSTYPDYYFRITNSEHKVELKEKFKRMCDKSMIKKRYMYLTEEILKENPLVCEYMAPSLDARQDMVVVEVPKLGKEAATKAIKEWGQPKSKITHLVFCTTSGVDMPGADYQLTKLLGLRPSVKRLMMYQQGCFAGGTVLRLAKDLAENNKGARVLVVCSEITAVTFRGPSDTHLDSLVGQSLFGDGAAAIIIGSDPIPEVEKPLFELVSAAQTILPSSDGAIDGHLREVGLTFHLLKDVPRLISMNVEKSLVEAFQPLGISDWNSLFWIAHPGGPAILDQVELKLGLKEEKLRATRHVLSEYGNMSSACVLFILDEMRKKSAEEGLKTTGEGLEWGVLFGFGPGLTVETVVLHSLCT
;
A
#
# COMPACT_ATOMS: atom_id res chain seq x y z
N MET A 1 -15.66 -23.91 38.36
CA MET A 1 -15.44 -24.49 37.01
C MET A 1 -15.19 -23.35 36.08
N VAL A 2 -14.13 -23.40 35.29
CA VAL A 2 -13.85 -22.36 34.27
C VAL A 2 -14.86 -22.54 33.14
N THR A 3 -15.59 -21.49 32.76
CA THR A 3 -16.57 -21.53 31.67
C THR A 3 -15.93 -21.18 30.33
N VAL A 4 -16.60 -21.49 29.22
CA VAL A 4 -16.19 -21.07 27.88
C VAL A 4 -16.12 -19.54 27.79
N GLU A 5 -17.04 -18.84 28.45
CA GLU A 5 -17.07 -17.38 28.51
C GLU A 5 -15.82 -16.80 29.22
N ASP A 6 -15.41 -17.43 30.34
CA ASP A 6 -14.18 -17.01 31.05
C ASP A 6 -12.95 -17.16 30.17
N VAL A 7 -12.84 -18.28 29.45
CA VAL A 7 -11.74 -18.51 28.49
C VAL A 7 -11.77 -17.50 27.34
N TRP A 8 -12.94 -17.25 26.77
CA TRP A 8 -13.14 -16.34 25.68
C TRP A 8 -12.77 -14.89 26.08
N ARG A 9 -13.24 -14.42 27.25
CA ARG A 9 -12.88 -13.09 27.77
C ARG A 9 -11.38 -12.98 28.07
N ALA A 10 -10.76 -14.01 28.59
CA ALA A 10 -9.33 -14.03 28.91
C ALA A 10 -8.42 -14.00 27.66
N GLN A 11 -8.95 -14.41 26.49
CA GLN A 11 -8.22 -14.39 25.21
C GLN A 11 -8.18 -13.01 24.56
N ARG A 12 -9.04 -12.07 24.94
CA ARG A 12 -9.11 -10.73 24.34
C ARG A 12 -8.14 -9.75 24.99
N ALA A 13 -7.64 -8.83 24.18
CA ALA A 13 -6.96 -7.64 24.67
C ALA A 13 -7.94 -6.67 25.35
N ARG A 14 -7.42 -5.69 26.06
CA ARG A 14 -8.22 -4.67 26.76
C ARG A 14 -8.34 -3.37 25.97
N GLY A 15 -7.26 -2.98 25.30
CA GLY A 15 -7.17 -1.74 24.54
C GLY A 15 -7.28 -1.96 23.03
N PRO A 16 -7.36 -0.87 22.26
CA PRO A 16 -7.40 -0.93 20.80
C PRO A 16 -6.09 -1.45 20.23
N ALA A 17 -6.15 -1.96 19.01
CA ALA A 17 -4.96 -2.27 18.24
C ALA A 17 -4.18 -0.99 17.95
N THR A 18 -2.87 -1.05 18.08
CA THR A 18 -1.97 0.08 18.01
C THR A 18 -0.80 -0.24 17.08
N VAL A 19 -0.44 0.71 16.22
CA VAL A 19 0.79 0.66 15.42
C VAL A 19 1.98 0.95 16.34
N LEU A 20 2.92 -0.01 16.43
CA LEU A 20 4.07 0.05 17.33
C LEU A 20 5.40 0.36 16.62
N ALA A 21 5.50 0.04 15.35
CA ALA A 21 6.67 0.31 14.52
C ALA A 21 6.33 0.23 13.04
N ILE A 22 7.08 0.97 12.21
CA ILE A 22 6.93 0.98 10.75
C ILE A 22 8.32 0.87 10.11
N GLY A 23 8.44 0.05 9.06
CA GLY A 23 9.66 -0.03 8.25
C GLY A 23 9.30 -0.03 6.78
N THR A 24 10.07 0.66 5.96
CA THR A 24 9.87 0.76 4.51
C THR A 24 11.12 0.39 3.75
N ALA A 25 10.95 -0.16 2.55
CA ALA A 25 12.06 -0.54 1.67
C ALA A 25 11.66 -0.33 0.20
N THR A 26 12.67 -0.02 -0.61
CA THR A 26 12.56 0.08 -2.07
C THR A 26 13.69 -0.69 -2.72
N PRO A 27 13.52 -1.19 -3.96
CA PRO A 27 14.66 -1.68 -4.72
C PRO A 27 15.72 -0.58 -4.91
N PRO A 28 16.98 -0.93 -5.17
CA PRO A 28 18.05 0.06 -5.31
C PRO A 28 17.97 0.88 -6.61
N ASN A 29 17.33 0.36 -7.66
CA ASN A 29 17.23 1.03 -8.95
C ASN A 29 16.22 2.16 -8.91
N CYS A 30 16.72 3.41 -8.85
CA CYS A 30 15.91 4.63 -8.87
C CYS A 30 15.75 5.13 -10.29
N VAL A 31 14.52 5.39 -10.69
CA VAL A 31 14.15 5.86 -12.03
C VAL A 31 13.60 7.27 -11.95
N ASP A 32 14.25 8.21 -12.64
CA ASP A 32 13.76 9.59 -12.76
C ASP A 32 12.59 9.65 -13.76
N GLN A 33 11.49 10.27 -13.35
CA GLN A 33 10.27 10.34 -14.14
C GLN A 33 10.44 11.16 -15.42
N SER A 34 11.29 12.17 -15.40
CA SER A 34 11.50 13.05 -16.55
C SER A 34 12.22 12.34 -17.72
N THR A 35 13.07 11.37 -17.41
CA THR A 35 13.82 10.56 -18.39
C THR A 35 13.16 9.23 -18.72
N TYR A 36 12.17 8.83 -17.93
CA TYR A 36 11.52 7.53 -18.06
C TYR A 36 10.85 7.29 -19.43
N PRO A 37 10.19 8.26 -20.07
CA PRO A 37 9.59 8.03 -21.39
C PRO A 37 10.61 7.62 -22.46
N ASP A 38 11.79 8.24 -22.48
CA ASP A 38 12.85 7.88 -23.43
C ASP A 38 13.40 6.48 -23.14
N TYR A 39 13.67 6.17 -21.88
CA TYR A 39 14.09 4.84 -21.45
C TYR A 39 13.06 3.77 -21.80
N TYR A 40 11.78 3.98 -21.44
CA TYR A 40 10.71 3.01 -21.63
C TYR A 40 10.50 2.66 -23.11
N PHE A 41 10.42 3.67 -23.99
CA PHE A 41 10.22 3.42 -25.42
C PHE A 41 11.46 2.78 -26.07
N ARG A 42 12.64 3.08 -25.59
CA ARG A 42 13.89 2.44 -26.05
C ARG A 42 13.96 0.98 -25.63
N ILE A 43 13.77 0.67 -24.36
CA ILE A 43 13.89 -0.72 -23.87
C ILE A 43 12.80 -1.66 -24.38
N THR A 44 11.66 -1.11 -24.77
CA THR A 44 10.55 -1.88 -25.38
C THR A 44 10.60 -1.86 -26.91
N ASN A 45 11.69 -1.39 -27.54
CA ASN A 45 11.85 -1.29 -29.00
C ASN A 45 10.71 -0.53 -29.69
N SER A 46 10.16 0.49 -29.04
CA SER A 46 8.95 1.21 -29.47
C SER A 46 9.21 2.66 -29.86
N GLU A 47 10.46 3.08 -30.06
CA GLU A 47 10.85 4.48 -30.40
C GLU A 47 10.22 4.97 -31.71
N HIS A 48 9.88 4.05 -32.63
CA HIS A 48 9.17 4.35 -33.87
C HIS A 48 7.73 4.87 -33.64
N LYS A 49 7.15 4.66 -32.45
CA LYS A 49 5.79 5.10 -32.06
C LYS A 49 5.83 6.54 -31.51
N VAL A 50 6.23 7.49 -32.32
CA VAL A 50 6.52 8.87 -31.89
C VAL A 50 5.33 9.53 -31.21
N GLU A 51 4.13 9.48 -31.80
CA GLU A 51 2.92 10.09 -31.21
C GLU A 51 2.55 9.49 -29.87
N LEU A 52 2.69 8.16 -29.73
CA LEU A 52 2.40 7.44 -28.49
C LEU A 52 3.41 7.83 -27.40
N LYS A 53 4.69 7.95 -27.75
CA LYS A 53 5.74 8.44 -26.86
C LYS A 53 5.44 9.84 -26.34
N GLU A 54 5.01 10.76 -27.20
CA GLU A 54 4.62 12.10 -26.79
C GLU A 54 3.38 12.11 -25.87
N LYS A 55 2.42 11.22 -26.08
CA LYS A 55 1.28 11.02 -25.14
C LYS A 55 1.78 10.54 -23.79
N PHE A 56 2.65 9.53 -23.78
CA PHE A 56 3.22 8.97 -22.56
C PHE A 56 4.04 9.99 -21.78
N LYS A 57 4.84 10.80 -22.46
CA LYS A 57 5.59 11.92 -21.86
C LYS A 57 4.65 12.87 -21.12
N ARG A 58 3.55 13.28 -21.77
CA ARG A 58 2.55 14.13 -21.11
C ARG A 58 1.87 13.45 -19.92
N MET A 59 1.70 12.12 -19.93
CA MET A 59 1.20 11.37 -18.77
C MET A 59 2.21 11.43 -17.61
N CYS A 60 3.48 11.21 -17.89
CA CYS A 60 4.56 11.32 -16.90
C CYS A 60 4.67 12.72 -16.32
N ASP A 61 4.65 13.77 -17.17
CA ASP A 61 4.72 15.17 -16.73
C ASP A 61 3.56 15.56 -15.81
N LYS A 62 2.36 15.01 -16.07
CA LYS A 62 1.15 15.28 -15.26
C LYS A 62 1.00 14.37 -14.05
N SER A 63 1.84 13.37 -13.89
CA SER A 63 1.70 12.36 -12.81
C SER A 63 2.03 12.92 -11.42
N MET A 64 2.66 14.06 -11.32
CA MET A 64 3.21 14.65 -10.10
C MET A 64 4.31 13.80 -9.46
N ILE A 65 4.83 12.81 -10.16
CA ILE A 65 5.91 11.92 -9.74
C ILE A 65 7.24 12.52 -10.18
N LYS A 66 8.23 12.53 -9.30
CA LYS A 66 9.62 12.91 -9.62
C LYS A 66 10.46 11.68 -9.90
N LYS A 67 10.31 10.65 -9.08
CA LYS A 67 11.07 9.40 -9.21
C LYS A 67 10.28 8.21 -8.71
N ARG A 68 10.69 7.04 -9.16
CA ARG A 68 10.17 5.74 -8.70
C ARG A 68 11.32 4.76 -8.53
N TYR A 69 11.06 3.69 -7.82
CA TYR A 69 12.01 2.60 -7.66
C TYR A 69 11.47 1.37 -8.36
N MET A 70 12.34 0.59 -8.99
CA MET A 70 11.95 -0.57 -9.78
C MET A 70 12.97 -1.70 -9.60
N TYR A 71 12.48 -2.92 -9.40
CA TYR A 71 13.31 -4.12 -9.44
C TYR A 71 13.88 -4.36 -10.85
N LEU A 72 13.03 -4.14 -11.86
CA LEU A 72 13.43 -4.34 -13.26
C LEU A 72 14.50 -3.33 -13.68
N THR A 73 15.71 -3.82 -13.89
CA THR A 73 16.79 -3.06 -14.50
C THR A 73 16.84 -3.30 -16.01
N GLU A 74 17.64 -2.51 -16.73
CA GLU A 74 17.84 -2.68 -18.16
C GLU A 74 18.42 -4.07 -18.51
N GLU A 75 19.32 -4.57 -17.67
CA GLU A 75 19.93 -5.89 -17.82
C GLU A 75 18.86 -7.00 -17.72
N ILE A 76 18.04 -6.95 -16.67
CA ILE A 76 16.94 -7.93 -16.46
C ILE A 76 15.97 -7.92 -17.66
N LEU A 77 15.62 -6.74 -18.17
CA LEU A 77 14.73 -6.62 -19.31
C LEU A 77 15.34 -7.12 -20.62
N LYS A 78 16.63 -6.92 -20.83
CA LYS A 78 17.37 -7.47 -21.98
C LYS A 78 17.45 -9.00 -21.94
N GLU A 79 17.57 -9.59 -20.75
CA GLU A 79 17.57 -11.04 -20.56
C GLU A 79 16.16 -11.65 -20.71
N ASN A 80 15.10 -10.83 -20.56
CA ASN A 80 13.70 -11.24 -20.62
C ASN A 80 12.89 -10.42 -21.65
N PRO A 81 13.22 -10.49 -22.96
CA PRO A 81 12.63 -9.61 -23.97
C PRO A 81 11.11 -9.73 -24.10
N LEU A 82 10.54 -10.91 -23.84
CA LEU A 82 9.08 -11.11 -23.89
C LEU A 82 8.33 -10.28 -22.84
N VAL A 83 8.99 -9.90 -21.74
CA VAL A 83 8.42 -8.99 -20.73
C VAL A 83 8.25 -7.57 -21.29
N CYS A 84 9.07 -7.19 -22.27
CA CYS A 84 9.02 -5.87 -22.93
C CYS A 84 7.95 -5.79 -24.03
N GLU A 85 7.37 -6.90 -24.45
CA GLU A 85 6.29 -6.89 -25.43
C GLU A 85 4.92 -6.67 -24.78
N TYR A 86 3.97 -6.14 -25.55
CA TYR A 86 2.65 -5.82 -24.98
C TYR A 86 1.86 -7.08 -24.57
N MET A 87 1.82 -8.10 -25.39
CA MET A 87 0.98 -9.30 -25.19
C MET A 87 1.72 -10.62 -25.44
N ALA A 88 3.03 -10.67 -25.21
CA ALA A 88 3.78 -11.91 -25.33
C ALA A 88 3.62 -12.79 -24.06
N PRO A 89 3.53 -14.13 -24.21
CA PRO A 89 3.54 -15.06 -23.09
C PRO A 89 4.83 -14.90 -22.26
N SER A 90 4.69 -14.47 -21.02
CA SER A 90 5.84 -14.13 -20.15
C SER A 90 5.57 -14.38 -18.66
N LEU A 91 4.44 -15.04 -18.33
CA LEU A 91 4.04 -15.25 -16.94
C LEU A 91 5.09 -16.04 -16.15
N ASP A 92 5.65 -17.13 -16.74
CA ASP A 92 6.65 -17.94 -16.04
C ASP A 92 7.87 -17.12 -15.65
N ALA A 93 8.45 -16.34 -16.60
CA ALA A 93 9.59 -15.48 -16.33
C ALA A 93 9.28 -14.42 -15.26
N ARG A 94 8.06 -13.85 -15.27
CA ARG A 94 7.61 -12.89 -14.26
C ARG A 94 7.47 -13.54 -12.89
N GLN A 95 6.86 -14.71 -12.83
CA GLN A 95 6.70 -15.49 -11.60
C GLN A 95 8.06 -15.88 -10.99
N ASP A 96 9.01 -16.36 -11.80
CA ASP A 96 10.36 -16.70 -11.34
C ASP A 96 11.06 -15.51 -10.65
N MET A 97 10.82 -14.28 -11.11
CA MET A 97 11.32 -13.08 -10.48
C MET A 97 10.57 -12.74 -9.18
N VAL A 98 9.24 -12.60 -9.26
CA VAL A 98 8.47 -12.00 -8.16
C VAL A 98 8.31 -12.93 -6.95
N VAL A 99 8.21 -14.26 -7.15
CA VAL A 99 8.11 -15.20 -6.01
C VAL A 99 9.38 -15.21 -5.16
N VAL A 100 10.50 -14.78 -5.72
CA VAL A 100 11.78 -14.64 -5.01
C VAL A 100 11.95 -13.23 -4.45
N GLU A 101 11.73 -12.21 -5.25
CA GLU A 101 12.09 -10.83 -4.89
C GLU A 101 11.05 -10.15 -3.99
N VAL A 102 9.76 -10.47 -4.12
CA VAL A 102 8.71 -9.91 -3.26
C VAL A 102 8.95 -10.22 -1.77
N PRO A 103 9.20 -11.48 -1.36
CA PRO A 103 9.52 -11.74 0.05
C PRO A 103 10.87 -11.17 0.49
N LYS A 104 11.87 -11.03 -0.40
CA LYS A 104 13.14 -10.37 -0.07
C LYS A 104 12.97 -8.89 0.22
N LEU A 105 12.23 -8.17 -0.63
CA LEU A 105 11.92 -6.76 -0.40
C LEU A 105 11.08 -6.58 0.87
N GLY A 106 10.12 -7.47 1.10
CA GLY A 106 9.33 -7.53 2.34
C GLY A 106 10.20 -7.77 3.58
N LYS A 107 11.25 -8.61 3.47
CA LYS A 107 12.23 -8.82 4.55
C LYS A 107 12.96 -7.54 4.93
N GLU A 108 13.36 -6.73 3.96
CA GLU A 108 14.06 -5.47 4.23
C GLU A 108 13.18 -4.51 5.04
N ALA A 109 11.92 -4.34 4.61
CA ALA A 109 10.95 -3.52 5.34
C ALA A 109 10.67 -4.08 6.75
N ALA A 110 10.42 -5.40 6.85
CA ALA A 110 10.16 -6.07 8.11
C ALA A 110 11.35 -5.99 9.08
N THR A 111 12.57 -6.11 8.59
CA THR A 111 13.79 -5.97 9.40
C THR A 111 13.89 -4.58 10.01
N LYS A 112 13.55 -3.53 9.25
CA LYS A 112 13.54 -2.16 9.76
C LYS A 112 12.44 -1.97 10.82
N ALA A 113 11.22 -2.47 10.57
CA ALA A 113 10.13 -2.41 11.53
C ALA A 113 10.46 -3.15 12.84
N ILE A 114 11.02 -4.35 12.77
CA ILE A 114 11.44 -5.13 13.94
C ILE A 114 12.56 -4.41 14.71
N LYS A 115 13.51 -3.81 14.00
CA LYS A 115 14.59 -3.03 14.62
C LYS A 115 14.03 -1.81 15.36
N GLU A 116 13.11 -1.08 14.76
CA GLU A 116 12.44 0.06 15.38
C GLU A 116 11.61 -0.35 16.60
N TRP A 117 10.86 -1.46 16.48
CA TRP A 117 10.10 -2.00 17.60
C TRP A 117 10.97 -2.38 18.80
N GLY A 118 12.23 -2.74 18.56
CA GLY A 118 13.22 -3.01 19.62
C GLY A 118 12.96 -4.29 20.43
N GLN A 119 12.03 -5.14 20.00
CA GLN A 119 11.70 -6.39 20.68
C GLN A 119 12.18 -7.61 19.88
N PRO A 120 12.46 -8.74 20.57
CA PRO A 120 12.86 -9.97 19.88
C PRO A 120 11.78 -10.43 18.88
N LYS A 121 12.21 -10.80 17.67
CA LYS A 121 11.32 -11.34 16.63
C LYS A 121 10.54 -12.60 17.07
N SER A 122 11.00 -13.31 18.10
CA SER A 122 10.29 -14.43 18.72
C SER A 122 8.95 -14.04 19.38
N LYS A 123 8.75 -12.74 19.66
CA LYS A 123 7.49 -12.21 20.16
C LYS A 123 6.44 -11.99 19.07
N ILE A 124 6.82 -12.03 17.80
CA ILE A 124 5.86 -11.96 16.68
C ILE A 124 5.00 -13.23 16.71
N THR A 125 3.70 -13.03 16.80
CA THR A 125 2.70 -14.12 16.94
C THR A 125 1.98 -14.40 15.63
N HIS A 126 1.78 -13.37 14.81
CA HIS A 126 1.04 -13.44 13.57
C HIS A 126 1.83 -12.72 12.45
N LEU A 127 1.68 -13.20 11.23
CA LEU A 127 2.19 -12.58 10.02
C LEU A 127 1.04 -12.45 9.02
N VAL A 128 0.77 -11.22 8.56
CA VAL A 128 -0.13 -10.93 7.45
C VAL A 128 0.74 -10.41 6.31
N PHE A 129 0.77 -11.14 5.21
CA PHE A 129 1.54 -10.74 4.02
C PHE A 129 0.58 -10.47 2.86
N CYS A 130 0.70 -9.31 2.22
CA CYS A 130 -0.10 -8.91 1.08
C CYS A 130 0.78 -8.56 -0.13
N THR A 131 0.41 -9.07 -1.29
CA THR A 131 1.01 -8.71 -2.58
C THR A 131 0.03 -8.90 -3.74
N THR A 132 0.13 -8.03 -4.72
CA THR A 132 -0.49 -8.20 -6.05
C THR A 132 0.51 -8.83 -7.04
N SER A 133 1.77 -8.97 -6.62
CA SER A 133 2.90 -9.38 -7.45
C SER A 133 3.25 -10.85 -7.26
N GLY A 134 2.66 -11.70 -8.09
CA GLY A 134 2.92 -13.13 -8.09
C GLY A 134 2.02 -13.93 -7.13
N VAL A 135 1.95 -15.22 -7.39
CA VAL A 135 1.21 -16.20 -6.60
C VAL A 135 2.07 -17.46 -6.50
N ASP A 136 2.22 -18.01 -5.31
CA ASP A 136 3.00 -19.22 -5.10
C ASP A 136 2.41 -20.08 -3.97
N MET A 137 2.80 -21.35 -3.92
CA MET A 137 2.39 -22.32 -2.91
C MET A 137 3.57 -23.24 -2.54
N PRO A 138 4.21 -23.02 -1.35
CA PRO A 138 3.86 -22.06 -0.31
C PRO A 138 4.17 -20.61 -0.71
N GLY A 139 3.40 -19.66 -0.15
CA GLY A 139 3.42 -18.27 -0.54
C GLY A 139 4.56 -17.42 0.08
N ALA A 140 4.53 -16.13 -0.26
CA ALA A 140 5.52 -15.16 0.22
C ALA A 140 5.56 -15.05 1.75
N ASP A 141 4.45 -15.30 2.45
CA ASP A 141 4.36 -15.38 3.92
C ASP A 141 5.24 -16.51 4.49
N TYR A 142 5.25 -17.66 3.84
CA TYR A 142 6.12 -18.78 4.21
C TYR A 142 7.59 -18.44 3.94
N GLN A 143 7.88 -17.88 2.76
CA GLN A 143 9.24 -17.48 2.41
C GLN A 143 9.78 -16.43 3.39
N LEU A 144 8.97 -15.42 3.71
CA LEU A 144 9.36 -14.38 4.68
C LEU A 144 9.60 -14.96 6.07
N THR A 145 8.78 -15.92 6.53
CA THR A 145 8.97 -16.61 7.80
C THR A 145 10.36 -17.27 7.86
N LYS A 146 10.79 -17.91 6.77
CA LYS A 146 12.12 -18.51 6.67
C LYS A 146 13.22 -17.45 6.61
N LEU A 147 13.07 -16.44 5.77
CA LEU A 147 14.05 -15.38 5.58
C LEU A 147 14.32 -14.56 6.85
N LEU A 148 13.31 -14.34 7.68
CA LEU A 148 13.42 -13.64 8.97
C LEU A 148 13.82 -14.60 10.11
N GLY A 149 13.66 -15.91 9.93
CA GLY A 149 13.82 -16.90 11.00
C GLY A 149 12.81 -16.67 12.12
N LEU A 150 11.54 -16.48 11.77
CA LEU A 150 10.46 -16.44 12.73
C LEU A 150 10.19 -17.84 13.32
N ARG A 151 9.58 -17.90 14.50
CA ARG A 151 9.22 -19.18 15.12
C ARG A 151 8.25 -19.97 14.23
N PRO A 152 8.36 -21.33 14.20
CA PRO A 152 7.47 -22.16 13.38
C PRO A 152 5.99 -22.05 13.72
N SER A 153 5.66 -21.61 14.95
CA SER A 153 4.29 -21.43 15.44
C SER A 153 3.67 -20.06 15.10
N VAL A 154 4.36 -19.22 14.31
CA VAL A 154 3.74 -17.98 13.84
C VAL A 154 2.51 -18.30 12.98
N LYS A 155 1.39 -17.65 13.29
CA LYS A 155 0.15 -17.82 12.53
C LYS A 155 0.20 -16.92 11.30
N ARG A 156 0.13 -17.51 10.11
CA ARG A 156 0.31 -16.81 8.84
C ARG A 156 -0.99 -16.65 8.07
N LEU A 157 -1.17 -15.49 7.47
CA LEU A 157 -2.21 -15.21 6.50
C LEU A 157 -1.57 -14.58 5.26
N MET A 158 -1.76 -15.23 4.10
CA MET A 158 -1.33 -14.73 2.81
C MET A 158 -2.50 -14.14 2.03
N MET A 159 -2.34 -12.91 1.56
CA MET A 159 -3.34 -12.20 0.77
C MET A 159 -2.75 -11.91 -0.63
N TYR A 160 -3.39 -12.46 -1.64
CA TYR A 160 -3.00 -12.27 -3.03
C TYR A 160 -4.03 -11.43 -3.80
N GLN A 161 -3.57 -10.69 -4.80
CA GLN A 161 -4.41 -10.05 -5.84
C GLN A 161 -5.51 -9.12 -5.30
N GLN A 162 -5.25 -8.42 -4.20
CA GLN A 162 -6.21 -7.45 -3.65
C GLN A 162 -6.09 -6.06 -4.30
N GLY A 163 -4.89 -5.68 -4.72
CA GLY A 163 -4.63 -4.37 -5.31
C GLY A 163 -4.52 -3.24 -4.29
N CYS A 164 -4.74 -2.02 -4.75
CA CYS A 164 -4.38 -0.80 -4.05
C CYS A 164 -5.13 -0.55 -2.73
N PHE A 165 -6.36 -1.07 -2.54
CA PHE A 165 -7.09 -0.88 -1.29
C PHE A 165 -6.54 -1.72 -0.12
N ALA A 166 -5.72 -2.72 -0.43
CA ALA A 166 -5.32 -3.74 0.55
C ALA A 166 -4.46 -3.21 1.70
N GLY A 167 -3.81 -2.04 1.55
CA GLY A 167 -3.14 -1.39 2.67
C GLY A 167 -4.09 -1.08 3.84
N GLY A 168 -5.34 -0.72 3.55
CA GLY A 168 -6.39 -0.59 4.57
C GLY A 168 -6.88 -1.95 5.07
N THR A 169 -7.01 -2.92 4.17
CA THR A 169 -7.47 -4.29 4.52
C THR A 169 -6.53 -4.98 5.50
N VAL A 170 -5.21 -4.88 5.29
CA VAL A 170 -4.24 -5.50 6.20
C VAL A 170 -4.26 -4.86 7.59
N LEU A 171 -4.53 -3.55 7.69
CA LEU A 171 -4.70 -2.86 8.97
C LEU A 171 -5.97 -3.34 9.69
N ARG A 172 -7.09 -3.48 8.98
CA ARG A 172 -8.34 -4.03 9.53
C ARG A 172 -8.15 -5.44 10.06
N LEU A 173 -7.52 -6.32 9.28
CA LEU A 173 -7.21 -7.69 9.71
C LEU A 173 -6.28 -7.73 10.92
N ALA A 174 -5.22 -6.93 10.92
CA ALA A 174 -4.29 -6.86 12.04
C ALA A 174 -4.93 -6.30 13.29
N LYS A 175 -5.86 -5.34 13.16
CA LYS A 175 -6.70 -4.83 14.24
C LYS A 175 -7.48 -5.97 14.88
N ASP A 176 -8.24 -6.71 14.08
CA ASP A 176 -9.05 -7.83 14.57
C ASP A 176 -8.19 -8.93 15.23
N LEU A 177 -7.03 -9.23 14.65
CA LEU A 177 -6.09 -10.20 15.23
C LEU A 177 -5.51 -9.74 16.57
N ALA A 178 -5.11 -8.47 16.66
CA ALA A 178 -4.51 -7.93 17.88
C ALA A 178 -5.52 -7.84 19.04
N GLU A 179 -6.73 -7.36 18.76
CA GLU A 179 -7.77 -7.18 19.77
C GLU A 179 -8.40 -8.50 20.27
N ASN A 180 -8.49 -9.50 19.39
CA ASN A 180 -9.05 -10.81 19.75
C ASN A 180 -8.01 -11.82 20.28
N ASN A 181 -6.72 -11.49 20.29
CA ASN A 181 -5.66 -12.34 20.81
C ASN A 181 -4.74 -11.54 21.76
N LYS A 182 -5.01 -11.65 23.06
CA LYS A 182 -4.22 -10.96 24.10
C LYS A 182 -2.74 -11.24 23.95
N GLY A 183 -1.95 -10.17 23.95
CA GLY A 183 -0.50 -10.23 23.80
C GLY A 183 -0.02 -10.50 22.35
N ALA A 184 -0.93 -10.52 21.38
CA ALA A 184 -0.54 -10.65 19.97
C ALA A 184 0.33 -9.49 19.52
N ARG A 185 1.33 -9.82 18.69
CA ARG A 185 2.14 -8.88 17.93
C ARG A 185 2.11 -9.35 16.49
N VAL A 186 1.41 -8.57 15.68
CA VAL A 186 1.11 -8.88 14.28
C VAL A 186 2.11 -8.14 13.41
N LEU A 187 2.94 -8.88 12.68
CA LEU A 187 3.76 -8.32 11.61
C LEU A 187 2.91 -8.28 10.34
N VAL A 188 2.66 -7.09 9.85
CA VAL A 188 2.01 -6.85 8.55
C VAL A 188 3.07 -6.49 7.54
N VAL A 189 3.02 -7.09 6.34
CA VAL A 189 3.92 -6.76 5.23
C VAL A 189 3.10 -6.60 3.95
N CYS A 190 3.24 -5.44 3.30
CA CYS A 190 2.81 -5.21 1.92
C CYS A 190 4.06 -5.06 1.06
N SER A 191 4.23 -5.88 0.02
CA SER A 191 5.40 -5.85 -0.86
C SER A 191 4.96 -5.98 -2.29
N GLU A 192 5.30 -4.98 -3.12
CA GLU A 192 4.80 -4.85 -4.49
C GLU A 192 5.95 -4.61 -5.47
N ILE A 193 5.98 -5.40 -6.54
CA ILE A 193 6.98 -5.32 -7.62
C ILE A 193 6.28 -5.29 -8.96
N THR A 194 6.55 -4.28 -9.79
CA THR A 194 5.89 -4.04 -11.07
C THR A 194 6.28 -5.03 -12.18
N ALA A 195 7.22 -5.94 -11.94
CA ALA A 195 7.59 -6.98 -12.91
C ALA A 195 6.39 -7.80 -13.40
N VAL A 196 5.33 -7.93 -12.59
CA VAL A 196 4.12 -8.66 -12.97
C VAL A 196 3.26 -7.89 -13.99
N THR A 197 3.35 -6.56 -14.03
CA THR A 197 2.53 -5.68 -14.90
C THR A 197 3.31 -4.99 -16.00
N PHE A 198 4.65 -4.91 -15.88
CA PHE A 198 5.48 -4.21 -16.89
C PHE A 198 5.28 -4.84 -18.28
N ARG A 199 5.11 -4.01 -19.30
CA ARG A 199 4.93 -4.41 -20.70
C ARG A 199 5.18 -3.26 -21.65
N GLY A 200 5.40 -3.56 -22.92
CA GLY A 200 5.53 -2.54 -23.96
C GLY A 200 4.23 -1.78 -24.22
N PRO A 201 4.30 -0.67 -24.96
CA PRO A 201 3.15 0.19 -25.20
C PRO A 201 2.17 -0.40 -26.22
N SER A 202 0.88 -0.07 -26.06
CA SER A 202 -0.19 -0.39 -27.00
C SER A 202 -0.85 0.88 -27.50
N ASP A 203 -1.12 0.96 -28.79
CA ASP A 203 -1.82 2.08 -29.42
C ASP A 203 -3.32 2.11 -29.05
N THR A 204 -3.87 0.96 -28.69
CA THR A 204 -5.31 0.77 -28.43
C THR A 204 -5.65 0.68 -26.95
N HIS A 205 -4.70 0.39 -26.07
CA HIS A 205 -4.90 0.22 -24.62
C HIS A 205 -4.08 1.25 -23.84
N LEU A 206 -4.54 2.50 -23.89
CA LEU A 206 -3.82 3.64 -23.26
C LEU A 206 -3.84 3.58 -21.72
N ASP A 207 -4.78 2.87 -21.10
CA ASP A 207 -4.83 2.60 -19.68
C ASP A 207 -3.60 1.82 -19.18
N SER A 208 -3.06 0.92 -20.00
CA SER A 208 -1.78 0.26 -19.72
C SER A 208 -0.64 1.28 -19.58
N LEU A 209 -0.59 2.32 -20.43
CA LEU A 209 0.40 3.39 -20.33
C LEU A 209 0.23 4.23 -19.05
N VAL A 210 -1.01 4.47 -18.63
CA VAL A 210 -1.26 5.14 -17.33
C VAL A 210 -0.61 4.35 -16.20
N GLY A 211 -0.78 3.03 -16.17
CA GLY A 211 -0.10 2.17 -15.20
C GLY A 211 1.42 2.27 -15.28
N GLN A 212 1.99 2.22 -16.49
CA GLN A 212 3.45 2.37 -16.70
C GLN A 212 3.98 3.75 -16.25
N SER A 213 3.15 4.79 -16.28
CA SER A 213 3.54 6.12 -15.82
C SER A 213 3.44 6.32 -14.29
N LEU A 214 2.65 5.47 -13.59
CA LEU A 214 2.34 5.66 -12.18
C LEU A 214 2.97 4.64 -11.24
N PHE A 215 3.03 3.35 -11.62
CA PHE A 215 3.42 2.28 -10.71
C PHE A 215 4.92 2.27 -10.41
N GLY A 216 5.23 2.02 -9.15
CA GLY A 216 6.58 1.80 -8.63
C GLY A 216 6.63 0.62 -7.67
N ASP A 217 7.83 0.21 -7.30
CA ASP A 217 8.07 -0.91 -6.41
C ASP A 217 8.38 -0.43 -5.00
N GLY A 218 7.86 -1.15 -4.01
CA GLY A 218 8.14 -0.86 -2.62
C GLY A 218 7.53 -1.88 -1.69
N ALA A 219 8.07 -1.95 -0.49
CA ALA A 219 7.51 -2.73 0.59
C ALA A 219 7.42 -1.91 1.88
N ALA A 220 6.36 -2.13 2.63
CA ALA A 220 6.20 -1.59 3.96
C ALA A 220 5.82 -2.69 4.93
N ALA A 221 6.34 -2.59 6.14
CA ALA A 221 6.05 -3.50 7.23
C ALA A 221 5.63 -2.72 8.48
N ILE A 222 4.63 -3.21 9.18
CA ILE A 222 4.14 -2.60 10.42
C ILE A 222 4.03 -3.68 11.51
N ILE A 223 4.42 -3.34 12.72
CA ILE A 223 4.12 -4.14 13.92
C ILE A 223 2.88 -3.56 14.58
N ILE A 224 1.87 -4.40 14.75
CA ILE A 224 0.59 -4.03 15.39
C ILE A 224 0.34 -4.93 16.59
N GLY A 225 -0.09 -4.31 17.70
CA GLY A 225 -0.47 -5.03 18.90
C GLY A 225 -1.43 -4.21 19.74
N SER A 226 -2.23 -4.87 20.58
CA SER A 226 -3.01 -4.21 21.62
C SER A 226 -2.26 -4.23 22.94
N ASP A 227 -2.68 -3.39 23.88
CA ASP A 227 -2.06 -3.28 25.20
C ASP A 227 -0.53 -3.11 25.09
N PRO A 228 0.00 -1.98 24.53
CA PRO A 228 1.42 -1.72 24.43
C PRO A 228 2.11 -1.83 25.78
N ILE A 229 3.30 -2.46 25.81
CA ILE A 229 4.08 -2.60 27.05
C ILE A 229 4.70 -1.26 27.40
N PRO A 230 4.29 -0.62 28.52
CA PRO A 230 4.84 0.69 28.92
C PRO A 230 6.38 0.68 28.97
N GLU A 231 7.00 1.80 28.61
CA GLU A 231 8.47 2.03 28.61
C GLU A 231 9.27 1.13 27.65
N VAL A 232 8.62 0.14 27.03
CA VAL A 232 9.24 -0.84 26.13
C VAL A 232 8.79 -0.64 24.68
N GLU A 233 7.51 -0.43 24.47
CA GLU A 233 6.90 -0.23 23.14
C GLU A 233 6.47 1.24 23.00
N LYS A 234 6.70 1.81 21.82
CA LYS A 234 6.34 3.20 21.49
C LYS A 234 5.13 3.18 20.55
N PRO A 235 3.92 3.38 21.07
CA PRO A 235 2.73 3.42 20.25
C PRO A 235 2.73 4.68 19.36
N LEU A 236 2.33 4.54 18.10
CA LEU A 236 2.32 5.59 17.10
C LEU A 236 0.91 6.05 16.73
N PHE A 237 0.02 5.09 16.45
CA PHE A 237 -1.38 5.32 16.08
C PHE A 237 -2.23 4.20 16.64
N GLU A 238 -3.41 4.53 17.13
CA GLU A 238 -4.45 3.56 17.46
C GLU A 238 -5.38 3.36 16.26
N LEU A 239 -5.75 2.10 16.00
CA LEU A 239 -6.71 1.71 14.98
C LEU A 239 -8.10 1.64 15.64
N VAL A 240 -8.89 2.69 15.47
CA VAL A 240 -10.15 2.84 16.24
C VAL A 240 -11.28 2.04 15.60
N SER A 241 -11.48 2.21 14.31
CA SER A 241 -12.46 1.46 13.53
C SER A 241 -12.00 1.28 12.08
N ALA A 242 -12.55 0.28 11.42
CA ALA A 242 -12.25 0.04 10.01
C ALA A 242 -13.47 -0.53 9.30
N ALA A 243 -13.74 -0.04 8.09
CA ALA A 243 -14.86 -0.46 7.25
C ALA A 243 -14.39 -0.67 5.81
N GLN A 244 -15.05 -1.61 5.12
CA GLN A 244 -14.85 -1.85 3.69
C GLN A 244 -16.18 -1.67 2.95
N THR A 245 -16.13 -1.01 1.81
CA THR A 245 -17.33 -0.75 1.00
C THR A 245 -17.01 -0.95 -0.48
N ILE A 246 -17.88 -1.65 -1.21
CA ILE A 246 -17.89 -1.65 -2.67
C ILE A 246 -18.70 -0.45 -3.13
N LEU A 247 -18.12 0.38 -3.99
CA LEU A 247 -18.79 1.59 -4.48
C LEU A 247 -19.92 1.23 -5.47
N PRO A 248 -21.05 1.91 -5.40
CA PRO A 248 -22.15 1.66 -6.32
C PRO A 248 -21.77 2.03 -7.76
N SER A 249 -22.28 1.26 -8.73
CA SER A 249 -22.10 1.50 -10.18
C SER A 249 -20.64 1.65 -10.60
N SER A 250 -19.74 0.88 -10.00
CA SER A 250 -18.30 0.95 -10.25
C SER A 250 -17.71 -0.30 -10.89
N ASP A 251 -18.55 -1.24 -11.32
CA ASP A 251 -18.12 -2.49 -11.95
C ASP A 251 -17.21 -2.23 -13.15
N GLY A 252 -16.06 -2.92 -13.20
CA GLY A 252 -15.07 -2.77 -14.26
C GLY A 252 -14.32 -1.43 -14.28
N ALA A 253 -14.50 -0.57 -13.27
CA ALA A 253 -13.81 0.73 -13.23
C ALA A 253 -12.29 0.59 -13.02
N ILE A 254 -11.89 -0.32 -12.15
CA ILE A 254 -10.52 -0.83 -12.02
C ILE A 254 -10.62 -2.35 -11.89
N ASP A 255 -9.99 -3.05 -12.78
CA ASP A 255 -9.82 -4.50 -12.68
C ASP A 255 -8.45 -4.97 -13.21
N GLY A 256 -8.11 -6.20 -12.94
CA GLY A 256 -6.89 -6.83 -13.42
C GLY A 256 -7.06 -8.35 -13.52
N HIS A 257 -6.40 -8.93 -14.51
CA HIS A 257 -6.47 -10.37 -14.76
C HIS A 257 -5.08 -10.97 -14.90
N LEU A 258 -4.78 -12.01 -14.11
CA LEU A 258 -3.57 -12.79 -14.30
C LEU A 258 -3.74 -13.69 -15.53
N ARG A 259 -2.87 -13.49 -16.53
CA ARG A 259 -2.87 -14.17 -17.82
C ARG A 259 -1.48 -14.66 -18.17
N GLU A 260 -1.33 -15.41 -19.24
CA GLU A 260 0.00 -15.83 -19.77
C GLU A 260 0.94 -14.64 -20.04
N VAL A 261 0.39 -13.47 -20.31
CA VAL A 261 1.10 -12.22 -20.58
C VAL A 261 1.45 -11.43 -19.29
N GLY A 262 1.26 -12.02 -18.14
CA GLY A 262 1.37 -11.35 -16.84
C GLY A 262 0.03 -10.82 -16.34
N LEU A 263 0.09 -9.91 -15.35
CA LEU A 263 -1.10 -9.24 -14.82
C LEU A 263 -1.52 -8.10 -15.77
N THR A 264 -2.67 -8.25 -16.40
CA THR A 264 -3.26 -7.17 -17.18
C THR A 264 -4.05 -6.24 -16.26
N PHE A 265 -4.06 -4.95 -16.59
CA PHE A 265 -4.69 -3.91 -15.79
C PHE A 265 -5.61 -3.08 -16.68
N HIS A 266 -6.81 -2.81 -16.17
CA HIS A 266 -7.80 -1.94 -16.81
C HIS A 266 -8.22 -0.81 -15.87
N LEU A 267 -8.34 0.40 -16.43
CA LEU A 267 -8.68 1.61 -15.69
C LEU A 267 -9.61 2.50 -16.50
N LEU A 268 -10.82 2.72 -16.02
CA LEU A 268 -11.72 3.70 -16.59
C LEU A 268 -11.31 5.13 -16.24
N LYS A 269 -11.48 6.05 -17.20
CA LYS A 269 -11.20 7.48 -17.02
C LYS A 269 -12.04 8.14 -15.90
N ASP A 270 -13.18 7.53 -15.57
CA ASP A 270 -14.15 8.04 -14.62
C ASP A 270 -13.86 7.68 -13.15
N VAL A 271 -12.81 6.91 -12.88
CA VAL A 271 -12.43 6.48 -11.54
C VAL A 271 -12.29 7.65 -10.54
N PRO A 272 -11.64 8.77 -10.87
CA PRO A 272 -11.55 9.90 -9.95
C PRO A 272 -12.91 10.44 -9.52
N ARG A 273 -13.87 10.53 -10.44
CA ARG A 273 -15.24 10.98 -10.16
C ARG A 273 -15.98 9.96 -9.29
N LEU A 274 -15.91 8.67 -9.61
CA LEU A 274 -16.57 7.62 -8.84
C LEU A 274 -16.11 7.59 -7.39
N ILE A 275 -14.81 7.77 -7.15
CA ILE A 275 -14.25 7.83 -5.81
C ILE A 275 -14.72 9.09 -5.09
N SER A 276 -14.55 10.28 -5.68
CA SER A 276 -14.88 11.55 -5.04
C SER A 276 -16.36 11.69 -4.69
N MET A 277 -17.25 11.12 -5.51
CA MET A 277 -18.70 11.15 -5.23
C MET A 277 -19.10 10.33 -4.00
N ASN A 278 -18.32 9.32 -3.62
CA ASN A 278 -18.65 8.38 -2.56
C ASN A 278 -17.83 8.58 -1.28
N VAL A 279 -16.73 9.34 -1.33
CA VAL A 279 -15.81 9.50 -0.18
C VAL A 279 -16.50 10.12 1.03
N GLU A 280 -17.34 11.14 0.83
CA GLU A 280 -18.01 11.83 1.93
C GLU A 280 -18.95 10.91 2.71
N LYS A 281 -19.69 10.02 2.02
CA LYS A 281 -20.55 9.04 2.67
C LYS A 281 -19.76 8.13 3.60
N SER A 282 -18.62 7.59 3.13
CA SER A 282 -17.75 6.74 3.94
C SER A 282 -17.20 7.48 5.17
N LEU A 283 -16.88 8.78 5.03
CA LEU A 283 -16.43 9.60 6.15
C LEU A 283 -17.54 9.84 7.16
N VAL A 284 -18.74 10.20 6.71
CA VAL A 284 -19.88 10.40 7.60
C VAL A 284 -20.16 9.13 8.40
N GLU A 285 -20.22 7.96 7.76
CA GLU A 285 -20.43 6.68 8.43
C GLU A 285 -19.33 6.37 9.47
N ALA A 286 -18.08 6.70 9.15
CA ALA A 286 -16.94 6.41 10.03
C ALA A 286 -16.83 7.37 11.22
N PHE A 287 -17.16 8.66 11.04
CA PHE A 287 -16.90 9.71 12.03
C PHE A 287 -18.16 10.20 12.76
N GLN A 288 -19.36 9.84 12.33
CA GLN A 288 -20.61 10.16 13.04
C GLN A 288 -20.60 9.72 14.51
N PRO A 289 -20.07 8.51 14.87
CA PRO A 289 -19.99 8.11 16.28
C PRO A 289 -19.08 8.99 17.13
N LEU A 290 -18.15 9.71 16.51
CA LEU A 290 -17.20 10.61 17.16
C LEU A 290 -17.68 12.08 17.15
N GLY A 291 -18.81 12.38 16.49
CA GLY A 291 -19.34 13.74 16.35
C GLY A 291 -18.47 14.66 15.49
N ILE A 292 -17.61 14.11 14.62
CA ILE A 292 -16.71 14.86 13.75
C ILE A 292 -17.35 15.01 12.38
N SER A 293 -17.47 16.28 11.91
CA SER A 293 -18.02 16.63 10.59
C SER A 293 -17.16 17.64 9.81
N ASP A 294 -16.12 18.19 10.44
CA ASP A 294 -15.12 19.02 9.75
C ASP A 294 -13.94 18.13 9.29
N TRP A 295 -13.89 17.85 8.00
CA TRP A 295 -12.85 17.03 7.39
C TRP A 295 -11.46 17.66 7.43
N ASN A 296 -11.37 18.97 7.64
CA ASN A 296 -10.12 19.69 7.85
C ASN A 296 -9.58 19.59 9.29
N SER A 297 -10.39 19.10 10.23
CA SER A 297 -9.92 18.76 11.59
C SER A 297 -9.20 17.40 11.66
N LEU A 298 -9.21 16.61 10.57
CA LEU A 298 -8.55 15.32 10.48
C LEU A 298 -7.16 15.42 9.84
N PHE A 299 -6.26 14.53 10.24
CA PHE A 299 -5.10 14.20 9.41
C PHE A 299 -5.47 13.13 8.38
N TRP A 300 -4.81 13.17 7.21
CA TRP A 300 -5.24 12.40 6.05
C TRP A 300 -4.16 11.48 5.52
N ILE A 301 -4.51 10.22 5.34
CA ILE A 301 -3.71 9.21 4.65
C ILE A 301 -4.58 8.64 3.54
N ALA A 302 -4.45 9.18 2.34
CA ALA A 302 -5.21 8.73 1.18
C ALA A 302 -4.30 7.96 0.22
N HIS A 303 -4.76 6.83 -0.29
CA HIS A 303 -4.00 6.09 -1.30
C HIS A 303 -3.72 6.97 -2.53
N PRO A 304 -2.45 7.13 -2.96
CA PRO A 304 -2.08 7.98 -4.09
C PRO A 304 -2.23 7.24 -5.42
N GLY A 305 -3.45 6.88 -5.78
CA GLY A 305 -3.75 6.15 -7.02
C GLY A 305 -3.41 6.93 -8.30
N GLY A 306 -3.32 8.25 -8.17
CA GLY A 306 -2.95 9.21 -9.20
C GLY A 306 -3.37 10.62 -8.79
N PRO A 307 -2.78 11.69 -9.32
CA PRO A 307 -3.03 13.07 -8.88
C PRO A 307 -4.50 13.48 -9.08
N ALA A 308 -5.13 13.08 -10.18
CA ALA A 308 -6.52 13.43 -10.47
C ALA A 308 -7.51 12.92 -9.40
N ILE A 309 -7.23 11.79 -8.76
CA ILE A 309 -8.05 11.28 -7.67
C ILE A 309 -7.93 12.18 -6.44
N LEU A 310 -6.70 12.54 -6.09
CA LEU A 310 -6.41 13.42 -4.96
C LEU A 310 -7.04 14.80 -5.14
N ASP A 311 -6.89 15.39 -6.34
CA ASP A 311 -7.47 16.69 -6.68
C ASP A 311 -9.01 16.68 -6.57
N GLN A 312 -9.65 15.62 -7.04
CA GLN A 312 -11.10 15.47 -6.98
C GLN A 312 -11.62 15.27 -5.54
N VAL A 313 -10.87 14.53 -4.71
CA VAL A 313 -11.19 14.34 -3.29
C VAL A 313 -11.03 15.66 -2.52
N GLU A 314 -9.94 16.40 -2.73
CA GLU A 314 -9.72 17.72 -2.14
C GLU A 314 -10.84 18.68 -2.50
N LEU A 315 -11.17 18.77 -3.79
CA LEU A 315 -12.24 19.65 -4.28
C LEU A 315 -13.61 19.28 -3.68
N LYS A 316 -13.95 17.98 -3.69
CA LYS A 316 -15.25 17.50 -3.22
C LYS A 316 -15.47 17.73 -1.74
N LEU A 317 -14.45 17.57 -0.93
CA LEU A 317 -14.52 17.69 0.53
C LEU A 317 -14.12 19.08 1.04
N GLY A 318 -13.67 19.98 0.17
CA GLY A 318 -13.16 21.29 0.57
C GLY A 318 -11.94 21.19 1.47
N LEU A 319 -11.06 20.22 1.19
CA LEU A 319 -9.84 20.05 1.97
C LEU A 319 -8.85 21.17 1.66
N LYS A 320 -8.16 21.62 2.70
CA LYS A 320 -7.04 22.53 2.55
C LYS A 320 -5.85 21.82 1.91
N GLU A 321 -5.03 22.54 1.16
CA GLU A 321 -3.90 22.01 0.39
C GLU A 321 -2.94 21.16 1.24
N GLU A 322 -2.69 21.58 2.49
CA GLU A 322 -1.79 20.87 3.39
C GLU A 322 -2.29 19.48 3.83
N LYS A 323 -3.59 19.18 3.67
CA LYS A 323 -4.18 17.93 4.20
C LYS A 323 -3.67 16.67 3.50
N LEU A 324 -3.34 16.74 2.23
CA LEU A 324 -2.78 15.61 1.48
C LEU A 324 -1.26 15.74 1.26
N ARG A 325 -0.57 16.59 2.03
CA ARG A 325 0.88 16.84 1.89
C ARG A 325 1.71 15.54 1.96
N ALA A 326 1.51 14.72 2.98
CA ALA A 326 2.23 13.45 3.12
C ALA A 326 1.90 12.47 1.99
N THR A 327 0.63 12.39 1.60
CA THR A 327 0.17 11.58 0.45
C THR A 327 0.84 12.00 -0.85
N ARG A 328 0.83 13.30 -1.16
CA ARG A 328 1.44 13.85 -2.38
C ARG A 328 2.97 13.69 -2.36
N HIS A 329 3.60 13.79 -1.19
CA HIS A 329 5.03 13.53 -1.05
C HIS A 329 5.38 12.10 -1.41
N VAL A 330 4.65 11.11 -0.88
CA VAL A 330 4.89 9.69 -1.21
C VAL A 330 4.66 9.43 -2.69
N LEU A 331 3.60 10.00 -3.30
CA LEU A 331 3.39 9.89 -4.75
C LEU A 331 4.58 10.45 -5.53
N SER A 332 5.07 11.63 -5.15
CA SER A 332 6.19 12.31 -5.82
C SER A 332 7.48 11.50 -5.76
N GLU A 333 7.81 10.92 -4.62
CA GLU A 333 9.11 10.30 -4.37
C GLU A 333 9.15 8.79 -4.67
N TYR A 334 7.98 8.12 -4.74
CA TYR A 334 7.89 6.66 -4.89
C TYR A 334 6.93 6.20 -5.99
N GLY A 335 6.03 7.05 -6.45
CA GLY A 335 4.93 6.65 -7.33
C GLY A 335 3.85 5.85 -6.60
N ASN A 336 3.02 5.16 -7.36
CA ASN A 336 1.98 4.27 -6.84
C ASN A 336 2.55 2.86 -6.61
N MET A 337 2.84 2.52 -5.36
CA MET A 337 3.32 1.21 -4.92
C MET A 337 2.15 0.31 -4.45
N SER A 338 0.95 0.48 -5.01
CA SER A 338 -0.23 -0.33 -4.68
C SER A 338 -0.52 -0.39 -3.18
N SER A 339 -0.63 -1.59 -2.59
CA SER A 339 -0.98 -1.80 -1.18
C SER A 339 0.00 -1.16 -0.18
N ALA A 340 1.25 -0.96 -0.55
CA ALA A 340 2.26 -0.41 0.35
C ALA A 340 2.13 1.11 0.57
N CYS A 341 1.51 1.86 -0.34
CA CYS A 341 1.49 3.31 -0.32
C CYS A 341 1.01 3.92 1.00
N VAL A 342 -0.16 3.50 1.50
CA VAL A 342 -0.74 4.09 2.71
C VAL A 342 0.12 3.84 3.95
N LEU A 343 0.90 2.78 3.96
CA LEU A 343 1.85 2.48 5.03
C LEU A 343 3.10 3.36 4.95
N PHE A 344 3.57 3.68 3.73
CA PHE A 344 4.61 4.70 3.51
C PHE A 344 4.14 6.09 3.96
N ILE A 345 2.87 6.43 3.70
CA ILE A 345 2.31 7.72 4.11
C ILE A 345 2.21 7.84 5.64
N LEU A 346 1.82 6.75 6.33
CA LEU A 346 1.87 6.70 7.80
C LEU A 346 3.28 6.97 8.34
N ASP A 347 4.28 6.34 7.73
CA ASP A 347 5.69 6.51 8.11
C ASP A 347 6.19 7.94 7.84
N GLU A 348 5.85 8.50 6.68
CA GLU A 348 6.18 9.89 6.32
C GLU A 348 5.55 10.88 7.29
N MET A 349 4.25 10.74 7.55
CA MET A 349 3.51 11.64 8.43
C MET A 349 4.08 11.68 9.85
N ARG A 350 4.32 10.52 10.46
CA ARG A 350 4.86 10.48 11.83
C ARG A 350 6.29 11.04 11.91
N LYS A 351 7.12 10.81 10.89
CA LYS A 351 8.48 11.34 10.80
C LYS A 351 8.48 12.85 10.66
N LYS A 352 7.67 13.38 9.76
CA LYS A 352 7.47 14.82 9.59
C LYS A 352 6.94 15.46 10.86
N SER A 353 5.97 14.85 11.52
CA SER A 353 5.45 15.34 12.79
C SER A 353 6.54 15.47 13.86
N ALA A 354 7.42 14.47 13.96
CA ALA A 354 8.56 14.51 14.88
C ALA A 354 9.63 15.55 14.49
N GLU A 355 9.98 15.64 13.20
CA GLU A 355 10.94 16.61 12.66
C GLU A 355 10.46 18.06 12.87
N GLU A 356 9.18 18.33 12.69
CA GLU A 356 8.55 19.63 12.87
C GLU A 356 8.19 19.93 14.33
N GLY A 357 8.46 19.00 15.27
CA GLY A 357 8.17 19.17 16.71
C GLY A 357 6.69 19.26 17.03
N LEU A 358 5.84 18.62 16.24
CA LEU A 358 4.40 18.62 16.45
C LEU A 358 4.01 17.70 17.61
N LYS A 359 2.87 17.99 18.26
CA LYS A 359 2.46 17.32 19.50
C LYS A 359 2.07 15.85 19.30
N THR A 360 1.61 15.50 18.10
CA THR A 360 1.12 14.14 17.79
C THR A 360 1.73 13.62 16.51
N THR A 361 1.73 12.31 16.33
CA THR A 361 2.16 11.61 15.12
C THR A 361 1.31 11.91 13.89
N GLY A 362 0.14 12.52 14.08
CA GLY A 362 -0.82 12.92 13.03
C GLY A 362 -0.80 14.41 12.75
N GLU A 363 0.35 15.01 12.47
CA GLU A 363 0.49 16.44 12.12
C GLU A 363 -0.04 17.39 13.21
N GLY A 364 0.03 16.99 14.48
CA GLY A 364 -0.48 17.76 15.63
C GLY A 364 -1.99 17.62 15.85
N LEU A 365 -2.69 16.84 15.02
CA LEU A 365 -4.12 16.54 15.11
C LEU A 365 -4.35 15.23 15.85
N GLU A 366 -5.49 15.11 16.50
CA GLU A 366 -5.85 13.92 17.30
C GLU A 366 -6.44 12.80 16.44
N TRP A 367 -7.36 13.15 15.56
CA TRP A 367 -8.11 12.20 14.73
C TRP A 367 -7.68 12.25 13.28
N GLY A 368 -7.72 11.10 12.62
CA GLY A 368 -7.39 10.99 11.21
C GLY A 368 -8.08 9.85 10.50
N VAL A 369 -7.98 9.88 9.18
CA VAL A 369 -8.52 8.86 8.31
C VAL A 369 -7.45 8.29 7.39
N LEU A 370 -7.42 6.95 7.29
CA LEU A 370 -6.76 6.26 6.22
C LEU A 370 -7.82 5.79 5.22
N PHE A 371 -7.66 6.23 3.99
CA PHE A 371 -8.57 5.97 2.90
C PHE A 371 -7.85 5.21 1.79
N GLY A 372 -8.11 3.89 1.71
CA GLY A 372 -7.60 3.02 0.66
C GLY A 372 -8.67 2.76 -0.40
N PHE A 373 -8.31 2.78 -1.68
CA PHE A 373 -9.22 2.42 -2.76
C PHE A 373 -8.48 1.67 -3.86
N GLY A 374 -9.22 0.83 -4.58
CA GLY A 374 -8.66 -0.02 -5.61
C GLY A 374 -9.72 -0.81 -6.35
N PRO A 375 -9.33 -1.95 -6.94
CA PRO A 375 -10.23 -2.75 -7.75
C PRO A 375 -11.57 -3.04 -7.10
N GLY A 376 -12.65 -3.01 -7.93
CA GLY A 376 -14.00 -3.30 -7.47
C GLY A 376 -15.04 -2.30 -8.01
N LEU A 377 -15.08 -0.97 -7.75
CA LEU A 377 -14.17 -0.28 -6.82
C LEU A 377 -14.43 -0.68 -5.37
N THR A 378 -13.38 -0.96 -4.67
CA THR A 378 -13.41 -1.22 -3.23
C THR A 378 -12.71 -0.10 -2.47
N VAL A 379 -13.30 0.32 -1.36
CA VAL A 379 -12.79 1.35 -0.47
C VAL A 379 -12.62 0.77 0.92
N GLU A 380 -11.47 0.99 1.53
CA GLU A 380 -11.20 0.78 2.95
C GLU A 380 -11.15 2.14 3.64
N THR A 381 -11.86 2.28 4.75
CA THR A 381 -11.86 3.48 5.59
C THR A 381 -11.44 3.08 6.99
N VAL A 382 -10.28 3.56 7.44
CA VAL A 382 -9.77 3.29 8.78
C VAL A 382 -9.72 4.59 9.57
N VAL A 383 -10.38 4.61 10.71
CA VAL A 383 -10.30 5.73 11.66
C VAL A 383 -9.09 5.52 12.55
N LEU A 384 -8.25 6.54 12.59
CA LEU A 384 -7.01 6.55 13.35
C LEU A 384 -7.07 7.60 14.46
N HIS A 385 -6.48 7.25 15.60
CA HIS A 385 -6.17 8.20 16.67
C HIS A 385 -4.65 8.30 16.78
N SER A 386 -4.12 9.51 16.67
CA SER A 386 -2.68 9.78 16.79
C SER A 386 -2.26 9.84 18.23
N LEU A 387 -1.00 9.55 18.49
CA LEU A 387 -0.43 9.57 19.83
C LEU A 387 0.67 10.64 19.96
N CYS A 388 1.12 10.92 21.18
CA CYS A 388 2.19 11.89 21.39
C CYS A 388 3.47 11.47 20.66
N THR A 389 4.17 12.45 20.05
CA THR A 389 5.46 12.25 19.38
C THR A 389 6.60 12.00 20.36
#